data_265d7833e365249bb9d3e4fefdbd998f
#
_entry.id   265d7833e365249bb9d3e4fefdbd998f
#
_cell.length_a   1.000
_cell.length_b   1.000
_cell.length_c   1.000
_cell.angle_alpha   90.00
_cell.angle_beta   90.00
_cell.angle_gamma   90.00
#
_symmetry.space_group_name_H-M   'P 1'
#
loop_
_entity.id
_entity.type
_entity.pdbx_description
1 polymer ?
#
loop_
_entity_poly.entity_id
_entity_poly.type
_entity_poly.pdbx_seq_one_letter_code
_entity_poly.pdbx_strand_id
1 'polypeptide(L)'
;ALNSAEEKVCHRCGLSLDAQLAALDETVLREHLAAYKEAEAKKAEELCRREKERQAERRRKTKKTLAIALPAAAVCAAAVILITTVIVPNQKHKEALALIEAGDYPAAYSILEELGKPEEITQNKYDRAMELIAAEDYEPAYELLEEIGREDAVEENKYDRALVSLDKGEYKTALDLLKDIGRQDEFTEQNKRDWAAALLAEEKYIDAYRLLKEIGDEDAITENKRARANALLKQGKYDKAYSFLREIGDTEVIAASKYDRALEEITDEDYIAAYTLLDGLVYRDSEEKRESIKPQYHEALLKNADVGSKVFFGKYEQDNDTSNGKEDIEWIVLAKEDGRILVISKFGLDYQPFNTKRVDVTWDTCTLRRWLNGTFINTAFSSEEKRMIPIVTIETYKHTRQNGNFFCPTEDRVFLLTIDEAKEYFPSDSVRACMPTPAAASVAYSASLRNDGHAYWWLRSQGYRRYDTVCVVDPDGSLCFGDRGEMWVNSEGWGIVRPVMWISLEE
;
A
#
# COMPACT_ATOMS: atom_id res chain seq x y z
N ALA A 1 36.43 -25.17 14.80
CA ALA A 1 36.11 -24.72 16.15
C ALA A 1 34.73 -24.07 16.07
N LEU A 2 33.76 -24.74 16.65
CA LEU A 2 32.37 -24.25 16.73
C LEU A 2 32.36 -23.10 17.76
N ASN A 3 32.10 -21.90 17.30
CA ASN A 3 31.74 -20.78 18.15
C ASN A 3 30.26 -20.88 18.49
N SER A 4 29.87 -20.59 19.74
CA SER A 4 28.45 -20.46 20.06
C SER A 4 27.87 -19.21 19.37
N ALA A 5 26.58 -19.26 19.06
CA ALA A 5 25.90 -18.19 18.28
C ALA A 5 25.91 -16.77 18.91
N GLU A 6 26.48 -16.62 20.11
CA GLU A 6 26.57 -15.35 20.84
C GLU A 6 27.98 -14.71 20.83
N GLU A 7 29.01 -15.40 20.33
CA GLU A 7 30.38 -14.91 20.38
C GLU A 7 30.87 -14.42 19.02
N LYS A 8 31.05 -13.12 18.91
CA LYS A 8 31.52 -12.45 17.68
C LYS A 8 33.03 -12.57 17.42
N VAL A 9 33.78 -13.30 18.25
CA VAL A 9 35.22 -13.40 18.17
C VAL A 9 35.72 -14.84 18.35
N CYS A 10 36.64 -15.29 17.52
CA CYS A 10 37.22 -16.64 17.63
C CYS A 10 38.13 -16.76 18.86
N HIS A 11 37.84 -17.68 19.78
CA HIS A 11 38.60 -17.93 20.99
C HIS A 11 40.04 -18.40 20.74
N ARG A 12 40.37 -18.85 19.56
CA ARG A 12 41.70 -19.40 19.25
C ARG A 12 42.67 -18.38 18.63
N CYS A 13 42.19 -17.38 17.93
CA CYS A 13 43.00 -16.39 17.23
C CYS A 13 42.65 -14.92 17.56
N GLY A 14 41.58 -14.65 18.29
CA GLY A 14 41.17 -13.32 18.73
C GLY A 14 40.58 -12.40 17.64
N LEU A 15 40.37 -12.91 16.44
CA LEU A 15 39.80 -12.13 15.33
C LEU A 15 38.26 -12.19 15.32
N SER A 16 37.60 -11.12 14.89
CA SER A 16 36.14 -11.10 14.72
C SER A 16 35.71 -12.07 13.62
N LEU A 17 34.47 -12.58 13.73
CA LEU A 17 33.92 -13.50 12.73
C LEU A 17 33.89 -12.88 11.33
N ASP A 18 33.59 -11.58 11.26
CA ASP A 18 33.58 -10.80 10.01
C ASP A 18 34.98 -10.68 9.37
N ALA A 19 36.01 -10.58 10.20
CA ALA A 19 37.41 -10.54 9.73
C ALA A 19 37.90 -11.91 9.23
N GLN A 20 37.36 -13.01 9.77
CA GLN A 20 37.66 -14.36 9.30
C GLN A 20 36.92 -14.71 7.99
N LEU A 21 35.69 -14.23 7.84
CA LEU A 21 34.91 -14.39 6.60
C LEU A 21 35.50 -13.56 5.44
N ALA A 22 35.97 -12.35 5.74
CA ALA A 22 36.60 -11.49 4.73
C ALA A 22 37.98 -11.97 4.27
N ALA A 23 38.61 -12.85 5.04
CA ALA A 23 39.93 -13.44 4.70
C ALA A 23 39.83 -14.79 3.99
N LEU A 24 38.62 -15.32 3.81
CA LEU A 24 38.41 -16.55 3.04
C LEU A 24 38.30 -16.22 1.56
N ASP A 25 39.35 -16.50 0.84
CA ASP A 25 39.34 -16.46 -0.63
C ASP A 25 38.33 -17.48 -1.14
N GLU A 26 37.38 -17.03 -1.96
CA GLU A 26 36.31 -17.85 -2.54
C GLU A 26 36.86 -19.05 -3.31
N THR A 27 38.10 -18.94 -3.82
CA THR A 27 38.85 -20.00 -4.50
C THR A 27 39.20 -21.13 -3.52
N VAL A 28 39.63 -20.80 -2.31
CA VAL A 28 40.00 -21.77 -1.27
C VAL A 28 38.75 -22.51 -0.77
N LEU A 29 37.62 -21.84 -0.66
CA LEU A 29 36.33 -22.46 -0.25
C LEU A 29 35.86 -23.46 -1.30
N ARG A 30 35.96 -23.12 -2.58
CA ARG A 30 35.65 -24.02 -3.70
C ARG A 30 36.56 -25.25 -3.77
N GLU A 31 37.85 -25.05 -3.51
CA GLU A 31 38.82 -26.15 -3.45
C GLU A 31 38.54 -27.10 -2.27
N HIS A 32 38.22 -26.57 -1.09
CA HIS A 32 37.85 -27.39 0.06
C HIS A 32 36.55 -28.15 -0.16
N LEU A 33 35.54 -27.54 -0.81
CA LEU A 33 34.27 -28.19 -1.13
C LEU A 33 34.48 -29.27 -2.19
N ALA A 34 35.34 -29.05 -3.17
CA ALA A 34 35.70 -30.03 -4.17
C ALA A 34 36.45 -31.24 -3.53
N ALA A 35 37.40 -30.94 -2.64
CA ALA A 35 38.13 -31.97 -1.89
C ALA A 35 37.23 -32.79 -0.96
N TYR A 36 36.23 -32.18 -0.36
CA TYR A 36 35.25 -32.89 0.46
C TYR A 36 34.37 -33.83 -0.36
N LYS A 37 33.87 -33.34 -1.51
CA LYS A 37 33.07 -34.18 -2.42
C LYS A 37 33.89 -35.37 -2.99
N GLU A 38 35.17 -35.17 -3.29
CA GLU A 38 36.05 -36.22 -3.74
C GLU A 38 36.38 -37.25 -2.64
N ALA A 39 36.46 -36.78 -1.37
CA ALA A 39 36.67 -37.68 -0.22
C ALA A 39 35.42 -38.51 0.07
N GLU A 40 34.23 -37.98 -0.08
CA GLU A 40 32.95 -38.70 0.07
C GLU A 40 32.78 -39.74 -1.08
N ALA A 41 33.09 -39.36 -2.32
CA ALA A 41 33.05 -40.29 -3.45
C ALA A 41 34.03 -41.48 -3.28
N LYS A 42 35.23 -41.21 -2.76
CA LYS A 42 36.20 -42.26 -2.43
C LYS A 42 35.72 -43.20 -1.32
N LYS A 43 35.01 -42.64 -0.34
CA LYS A 43 34.43 -43.37 0.78
C LYS A 43 33.31 -44.30 0.32
N ALA A 44 32.45 -43.82 -0.56
CA ALA A 44 31.37 -44.60 -1.19
C ALA A 44 31.91 -45.73 -2.05
N GLU A 45 32.99 -45.47 -2.82
CA GLU A 45 33.64 -46.44 -3.66
C GLU A 45 34.33 -47.57 -2.83
N GLU A 46 34.92 -47.19 -1.68
CA GLU A 46 35.54 -48.13 -0.77
C GLU A 46 34.50 -49.04 -0.05
N LEU A 47 33.33 -48.45 0.28
CA LEU A 47 32.20 -49.24 0.84
C LEU A 47 31.69 -50.25 -0.19
N CYS A 48 31.47 -49.82 -1.42
CA CYS A 48 31.03 -50.70 -2.50
C CYS A 48 32.06 -51.84 -2.79
N ARG A 49 33.37 -51.54 -2.69
CA ARG A 49 34.43 -52.55 -2.83
C ARG A 49 34.40 -53.57 -1.69
N ARG A 50 34.21 -53.14 -0.45
CA ARG A 50 34.12 -54.03 0.74
C ARG A 50 32.90 -54.94 0.69
N GLU A 51 31.76 -54.44 0.16
CA GLU A 51 30.58 -55.31 -0.04
C GLU A 51 30.80 -56.37 -1.11
N LYS A 52 31.44 -56.02 -2.25
CA LYS A 52 31.82 -56.99 -3.30
C LYS A 52 32.78 -58.04 -2.77
N GLU A 53 33.72 -57.64 -1.93
CA GLU A 53 34.67 -58.57 -1.29
C GLU A 53 33.99 -59.51 -0.30
N ARG A 54 33.01 -59.03 0.51
CA ARG A 54 32.20 -59.87 1.38
C ARG A 54 31.31 -60.87 0.63
N GLN A 55 30.74 -60.47 -0.50
CA GLN A 55 29.98 -61.37 -1.37
C GLN A 55 30.88 -62.47 -2.00
N ALA A 56 32.08 -62.11 -2.39
CA ALA A 56 33.05 -63.07 -2.96
C ALA A 56 33.53 -64.08 -1.89
N GLU A 57 33.69 -63.62 -0.66
CA GLU A 57 34.10 -64.47 0.46
C GLU A 57 33.01 -65.49 0.88
N ARG A 58 31.74 -65.06 0.86
CA ARG A 58 30.58 -65.96 1.07
C ARG A 58 30.47 -67.02 -0.01
N ARG A 59 30.79 -66.72 -1.27
CA ARG A 59 30.79 -67.68 -2.39
C ARG A 59 31.93 -68.74 -2.25
N ARG A 60 33.06 -68.43 -1.61
CA ARG A 60 34.19 -69.35 -1.42
C ARG A 60 33.95 -70.38 -0.27
N LYS A 61 33.17 -70.02 0.77
CA LYS A 61 32.91 -70.93 1.93
C LYS A 61 31.91 -72.05 1.62
N THR A 62 31.11 -71.95 0.55
CA THR A 62 30.08 -72.93 0.18
C THR A 62 30.60 -74.12 -0.69
N LYS A 63 31.87 -74.15 -1.02
CA LYS A 63 32.42 -75.18 -1.94
C LYS A 63 33.23 -76.29 -1.31
N LYS A 64 33.34 -76.37 0.02
CA LYS A 64 34.13 -77.42 0.69
C LYS A 64 33.32 -78.11 1.80
N THR A 65 32.39 -78.95 1.45
CA THR A 65 32.01 -80.16 2.22
C THR A 65 30.96 -80.93 1.45
N LEU A 66 31.34 -82.04 0.83
CA LEU A 66 30.52 -83.22 0.66
C LEU A 66 31.35 -84.31 -0.03
N ALA A 67 31.68 -85.31 0.74
CA ALA A 67 31.93 -86.68 0.24
C ALA A 67 31.93 -87.61 1.48
N ILE A 68 30.96 -88.49 1.63
CA ILE A 68 31.14 -89.90 2.09
C ILE A 68 29.78 -90.62 2.01
N ALA A 69 29.76 -91.86 1.65
CA ALA A 69 28.69 -92.79 1.24
C ALA A 69 27.98 -93.54 2.37
N LEU A 70 26.70 -93.94 2.11
CA LEU A 70 25.96 -94.96 2.90
C LEU A 70 24.95 -95.81 2.09
N PRO A 71 24.57 -97.02 2.46
CA PRO A 71 24.13 -98.10 1.58
C PRO A 71 22.63 -98.11 1.19
N ALA A 72 22.26 -98.97 0.19
CA ALA A 72 21.08 -98.90 -0.68
C ALA A 72 19.68 -98.82 -0.04
N ALA A 73 19.43 -99.19 1.19
CA ALA A 73 18.11 -99.00 1.87
C ALA A 73 17.95 -97.56 2.46
N ALA A 74 19.08 -96.92 2.74
CA ALA A 74 19.16 -95.53 3.08
C ALA A 74 19.02 -94.63 1.79
N VAL A 75 19.34 -95.19 0.60
CA VAL A 75 19.26 -94.53 -0.68
C VAL A 75 17.82 -94.19 -1.12
N CYS A 76 16.86 -95.14 -0.87
CA CYS A 76 15.44 -94.84 -1.16
C CYS A 76 14.80 -93.81 -0.20
N ALA A 77 15.10 -93.99 1.11
CA ALA A 77 14.67 -93.02 2.12
C ALA A 77 15.40 -91.68 1.92
N ALA A 78 16.68 -91.73 1.61
CA ALA A 78 17.46 -90.55 1.22
C ALA A 78 16.98 -89.90 -0.09
N ALA A 79 16.54 -90.74 -1.08
CA ALA A 79 15.96 -90.22 -2.35
C ALA A 79 14.59 -89.56 -2.09
N VAL A 80 13.72 -90.14 -1.25
CA VAL A 80 12.44 -89.48 -0.88
C VAL A 80 12.71 -88.21 -0.08
N ILE A 81 13.61 -88.28 0.89
CA ILE A 81 14.04 -87.08 1.62
C ILE A 81 14.71 -86.07 0.70
N LEU A 82 15.57 -86.52 -0.22
CA LEU A 82 16.20 -85.64 -1.20
C LEU A 82 15.17 -85.02 -2.12
N ILE A 83 14.17 -85.76 -2.56
CA ILE A 83 13.10 -85.27 -3.43
C ILE A 83 12.22 -84.26 -2.67
N THR A 84 11.80 -84.61 -1.41
CA THR A 84 10.90 -83.73 -0.65
C THR A 84 11.59 -82.56 0.05
N THR A 85 12.87 -82.70 0.43
CA THR A 85 13.59 -81.67 1.17
C THR A 85 14.56 -80.87 0.31
N VAL A 86 14.92 -81.35 -0.88
CA VAL A 86 15.90 -80.64 -1.76
C VAL A 86 15.34 -80.39 -3.16
N ILE A 87 14.79 -81.45 -3.84
CA ILE A 87 14.38 -81.32 -5.24
C ILE A 87 13.09 -80.50 -5.37
N VAL A 88 12.05 -80.85 -4.61
CA VAL A 88 10.77 -80.15 -4.64
C VAL A 88 10.94 -78.70 -4.16
N PRO A 89 11.60 -78.44 -3.00
CA PRO A 89 11.89 -77.09 -2.60
C PRO A 89 12.72 -76.28 -3.60
N ASN A 90 13.74 -76.90 -4.23
CA ASN A 90 14.54 -76.25 -5.28
C ASN A 90 13.75 -75.95 -6.55
N GLN A 91 12.82 -76.84 -6.97
CA GLN A 91 11.92 -76.55 -8.09
C GLN A 91 10.91 -75.41 -7.78
N LYS A 92 10.27 -75.47 -6.62
CA LYS A 92 9.40 -74.40 -6.13
C LYS A 92 10.15 -73.07 -6.02
N HIS A 93 11.39 -73.12 -5.51
CA HIS A 93 12.22 -71.90 -5.44
C HIS A 93 12.53 -71.29 -6.82
N LYS A 94 12.87 -72.16 -7.85
CA LYS A 94 13.04 -71.69 -9.21
C LYS A 94 11.77 -71.14 -9.83
N GLU A 95 10.63 -71.75 -9.51
CA GLU A 95 9.31 -71.23 -9.92
C GLU A 95 9.03 -69.86 -9.32
N ALA A 96 9.29 -69.68 -8.01
CA ALA A 96 9.14 -68.39 -7.34
C ALA A 96 10.04 -67.29 -8.00
N LEU A 97 11.29 -67.61 -8.34
CA LEU A 97 12.18 -66.68 -9.02
C LEU A 97 11.70 -66.34 -10.44
N ALA A 98 11.17 -67.31 -11.19
CA ALA A 98 10.58 -67.05 -12.49
C ALA A 98 9.31 -66.18 -12.41
N LEU A 99 8.49 -66.33 -11.38
CA LEU A 99 7.35 -65.49 -11.13
C LEU A 99 7.76 -64.05 -10.74
N ILE A 100 8.86 -63.89 -10.00
CA ILE A 100 9.45 -62.57 -9.71
C ILE A 100 9.87 -61.88 -11.04
N GLU A 101 10.58 -62.63 -11.90
CA GLU A 101 10.99 -62.09 -13.21
C GLU A 101 9.80 -61.76 -14.11
N ALA A 102 8.69 -62.50 -13.98
CA ALA A 102 7.43 -62.22 -14.70
C ALA A 102 6.56 -61.11 -14.05
N GLY A 103 6.93 -60.62 -12.90
CA GLY A 103 6.19 -59.56 -12.16
C GLY A 103 4.99 -60.08 -11.36
N ASP A 104 4.81 -61.42 -11.25
CA ASP A 104 3.75 -61.99 -10.41
C ASP A 104 4.22 -62.18 -8.96
N TYR A 105 4.39 -61.05 -8.28
CA TYR A 105 4.93 -61.03 -6.93
C TYR A 105 4.06 -61.74 -5.90
N PRO A 106 2.69 -61.64 -5.89
CA PRO A 106 1.87 -62.32 -4.93
C PRO A 106 2.04 -63.85 -4.98
N ALA A 107 2.07 -64.44 -6.17
CA ALA A 107 2.28 -65.87 -6.36
C ALA A 107 3.69 -66.29 -5.92
N ALA A 108 4.71 -65.51 -6.29
CA ALA A 108 6.10 -65.72 -5.90
C ALA A 108 6.28 -65.71 -4.37
N TYR A 109 5.73 -64.71 -3.68
CA TYR A 109 5.86 -64.60 -2.23
C TYR A 109 5.13 -65.69 -1.48
N SER A 110 3.97 -66.11 -1.96
CA SER A 110 3.29 -67.32 -1.39
C SER A 110 4.16 -68.56 -1.42
N ILE A 111 4.86 -68.79 -2.53
CA ILE A 111 5.77 -69.96 -2.65
C ILE A 111 7.02 -69.78 -1.76
N LEU A 112 7.58 -68.58 -1.64
CA LEU A 112 8.74 -68.32 -0.79
C LEU A 112 8.36 -68.44 0.69
N GLU A 113 7.16 -68.06 1.12
CA GLU A 113 6.65 -68.28 2.47
C GLU A 113 6.53 -69.78 2.78
N GLU A 114 5.93 -70.59 1.85
CA GLU A 114 5.85 -72.04 2.03
C GLU A 114 7.24 -72.68 2.14
N LEU A 115 8.23 -72.10 1.50
CA LEU A 115 9.63 -72.58 1.57
C LEU A 115 10.36 -72.05 2.82
N GLY A 116 9.74 -71.22 3.64
CA GLY A 116 10.34 -70.62 4.83
C GLY A 116 11.48 -69.68 4.51
N LYS A 117 11.34 -68.86 3.42
CA LYS A 117 12.35 -67.92 2.93
C LYS A 117 11.88 -66.48 3.02
N PRO A 118 11.49 -65.97 4.19
CA PRO A 118 10.99 -64.62 4.37
C PRO A 118 12.06 -63.55 4.05
N GLU A 119 13.36 -63.91 4.22
CA GLU A 119 14.46 -62.96 3.91
C GLU A 119 14.55 -62.67 2.41
N GLU A 120 14.22 -63.64 1.52
CA GLU A 120 14.21 -63.44 0.07
C GLU A 120 13.03 -62.54 -0.37
N ILE A 121 11.87 -62.65 0.30
CA ILE A 121 10.74 -61.78 0.09
C ILE A 121 11.11 -60.35 0.50
N THR A 122 11.70 -60.19 1.68
CA THR A 122 12.17 -58.90 2.18
C THR A 122 13.18 -58.25 1.24
N GLN A 123 14.15 -59.05 0.77
CA GLN A 123 15.15 -58.52 -0.17
C GLN A 123 14.53 -58.12 -1.51
N ASN A 124 13.64 -58.97 -2.06
CA ASN A 124 12.98 -58.62 -3.33
C ASN A 124 12.09 -57.34 -3.21
N LYS A 125 11.34 -57.22 -2.14
CA LYS A 125 10.57 -56.02 -1.86
C LYS A 125 11.49 -54.79 -1.79
N TYR A 126 12.65 -54.91 -1.13
CA TYR A 126 13.62 -53.84 -1.04
C TYR A 126 14.18 -53.47 -2.42
N ASP A 127 14.61 -54.49 -3.21
CA ASP A 127 15.16 -54.21 -4.56
C ASP A 127 14.12 -53.53 -5.46
N ARG A 128 12.85 -53.97 -5.41
CA ARG A 128 11.75 -53.34 -6.13
C ARG A 128 11.51 -51.89 -5.66
N ALA A 129 11.53 -51.66 -4.38
CA ALA A 129 11.37 -50.29 -3.87
C ALA A 129 12.48 -49.37 -4.37
N MET A 130 13.72 -49.90 -4.42
CA MET A 130 14.85 -49.13 -4.96
C MET A 130 14.75 -48.86 -6.48
N GLU A 131 14.20 -49.82 -7.27
CA GLU A 131 13.90 -49.65 -8.67
C GLU A 131 12.79 -48.57 -8.88
N LEU A 132 11.73 -48.61 -8.06
CA LEU A 132 10.65 -47.62 -8.09
C LEU A 132 11.17 -46.22 -7.70
N ILE A 133 12.04 -46.13 -6.69
CA ILE A 133 12.69 -44.85 -6.33
C ILE A 133 13.53 -44.34 -7.51
N ALA A 134 14.26 -45.20 -8.18
CA ALA A 134 15.05 -44.80 -9.34
C ALA A 134 14.19 -44.37 -10.54
N ALA A 135 12.95 -44.85 -10.62
CA ALA A 135 11.94 -44.45 -11.59
C ALA A 135 11.09 -43.23 -11.13
N GLU A 136 11.42 -42.66 -10.00
CA GLU A 136 10.68 -41.55 -9.35
C GLU A 136 9.21 -41.88 -8.98
N ASP A 137 8.87 -43.18 -8.83
CA ASP A 137 7.57 -43.69 -8.39
C ASP A 137 7.60 -43.99 -6.89
N TYR A 138 7.47 -42.94 -6.11
CA TYR A 138 7.79 -42.98 -4.67
C TYR A 138 6.73 -43.63 -3.79
N GLU A 139 5.43 -43.42 -4.07
CA GLU A 139 4.36 -43.95 -3.22
C GLU A 139 4.43 -45.49 -3.07
N PRO A 140 4.42 -46.30 -4.19
CA PRO A 140 4.53 -47.72 -4.05
C PRO A 140 5.91 -48.19 -3.54
N ALA A 141 6.97 -47.40 -3.75
CA ALA A 141 8.27 -47.68 -3.19
C ALA A 141 8.23 -47.60 -1.63
N TYR A 142 7.62 -46.57 -1.11
CA TYR A 142 7.52 -46.37 0.34
C TYR A 142 6.61 -47.41 1.00
N GLU A 143 5.49 -47.75 0.36
CA GLU A 143 4.64 -48.85 0.84
C GLU A 143 5.45 -50.18 0.98
N LEU A 144 6.28 -50.52 -0.02
CA LEU A 144 7.13 -51.71 0.03
C LEU A 144 8.18 -51.63 1.14
N LEU A 145 8.82 -50.48 1.36
CA LEU A 145 9.81 -50.28 2.41
C LEU A 145 9.18 -50.34 3.81
N GLU A 146 8.00 -49.76 4.00
CA GLU A 146 7.25 -49.82 5.24
C GLU A 146 6.80 -51.25 5.57
N GLU A 147 6.32 -52.02 4.58
CA GLU A 147 5.96 -53.44 4.73
C GLU A 147 7.11 -54.31 5.25
N ILE A 148 8.35 -53.93 4.94
CA ILE A 148 9.55 -54.66 5.37
C ILE A 148 10.25 -54.02 6.57
N GLY A 149 9.62 -53.00 7.23
CA GLY A 149 10.15 -52.29 8.39
C GLY A 149 11.41 -51.49 8.11
N ARG A 150 11.50 -50.89 6.90
CA ARG A 150 12.63 -50.05 6.46
C ARG A 150 12.22 -48.55 6.35
N GLU A 151 11.55 -48.07 7.43
CA GLU A 151 11.22 -46.64 7.56
C GLU A 151 12.47 -45.75 7.49
N ASP A 152 13.65 -46.29 7.92
CA ASP A 152 14.94 -45.61 7.78
C ASP A 152 15.28 -45.26 6.32
N ALA A 153 15.01 -46.17 5.41
CA ALA A 153 15.25 -45.96 3.98
C ALA A 153 14.25 -44.98 3.36
N VAL A 154 13.01 -44.94 3.86
CA VAL A 154 12.01 -43.95 3.46
C VAL A 154 12.44 -42.55 3.91
N GLU A 155 12.86 -42.41 5.17
CA GLU A 155 13.35 -41.14 5.69
C GLU A 155 14.58 -40.63 4.93
N GLU A 156 15.57 -41.50 4.68
CA GLU A 156 16.78 -41.15 3.93
C GLU A 156 16.45 -40.69 2.52
N ASN A 157 15.57 -41.40 1.80
CA ASN A 157 15.15 -41.00 0.46
C ASN A 157 14.38 -39.67 0.44
N LYS A 158 13.42 -39.48 1.37
CA LYS A 158 12.69 -38.21 1.51
C LYS A 158 13.66 -37.05 1.81
N TYR A 159 14.67 -37.30 2.62
CA TYR A 159 15.70 -36.32 2.93
C TYR A 159 16.53 -35.93 1.70
N ASP A 160 17.03 -36.93 0.96
CA ASP A 160 17.80 -36.69 -0.26
C ASP A 160 16.97 -35.91 -1.31
N ARG A 161 15.70 -36.28 -1.45
CA ARG A 161 14.75 -35.55 -2.32
C ARG A 161 14.54 -34.12 -1.86
N ALA A 162 14.45 -33.86 -0.56
CA ALA A 162 14.34 -32.52 -0.03
C ALA A 162 15.57 -31.68 -0.39
N LEU A 163 16.78 -32.23 -0.30
CA LEU A 163 18.01 -31.54 -0.68
C LEU A 163 18.04 -31.25 -2.19
N VAL A 164 17.63 -32.19 -3.04
CA VAL A 164 17.52 -31.99 -4.49
C VAL A 164 16.47 -30.91 -4.80
N SER A 165 15.34 -30.91 -4.10
CA SER A 165 14.31 -29.88 -4.27
C SER A 165 14.82 -28.49 -3.85
N LEU A 166 15.65 -28.38 -2.81
CA LEU A 166 16.30 -27.12 -2.43
C LEU A 166 17.22 -26.62 -3.55
N ASP A 167 18.06 -27.51 -4.10
CA ASP A 167 18.96 -27.15 -5.18
C ASP A 167 18.22 -26.69 -6.46
N LYS A 168 17.01 -27.19 -6.69
CA LYS A 168 16.12 -26.80 -7.80
C LYS A 168 15.29 -25.53 -7.50
N GLY A 169 15.31 -25.03 -6.26
CA GLY A 169 14.45 -23.93 -5.84
C GLY A 169 12.99 -24.32 -5.56
N GLU A 170 12.71 -25.60 -5.42
CA GLU A 170 11.38 -26.14 -5.10
C GLU A 170 11.14 -26.13 -3.57
N TYR A 171 11.27 -24.94 -2.97
CA TYR A 171 11.32 -24.76 -1.50
C TYR A 171 10.13 -25.33 -0.75
N LYS A 172 8.93 -25.24 -1.31
CA LYS A 172 7.72 -25.78 -0.70
C LYS A 172 7.79 -27.29 -0.61
N THR A 173 8.16 -27.96 -1.70
CA THR A 173 8.33 -29.42 -1.77
C THR A 173 9.39 -29.88 -0.79
N ALA A 174 10.52 -29.19 -0.72
CA ALA A 174 11.59 -29.48 0.22
C ALA A 174 11.12 -29.39 1.68
N LEU A 175 10.42 -28.32 2.03
CA LEU A 175 9.89 -28.12 3.38
C LEU A 175 8.84 -29.20 3.75
N ASP A 176 7.97 -29.56 2.83
CA ASP A 176 6.94 -30.58 3.05
C ASP A 176 7.60 -31.94 3.28
N LEU A 177 8.62 -32.33 2.48
CA LEU A 177 9.39 -33.55 2.69
C LEU A 177 10.13 -33.58 4.03
N LEU A 178 10.78 -32.47 4.41
CA LEU A 178 11.46 -32.35 5.71
C LEU A 178 10.49 -32.45 6.88
N LYS A 179 9.28 -31.89 6.77
CA LYS A 179 8.24 -32.01 7.78
C LYS A 179 7.76 -33.45 7.95
N ASP A 180 7.57 -34.15 6.85
CA ASP A 180 7.12 -35.55 6.84
C ASP A 180 8.06 -36.48 7.64
N ILE A 181 9.35 -36.17 7.65
CA ILE A 181 10.36 -36.93 8.39
C ILE A 181 10.76 -36.27 9.74
N GLY A 182 10.01 -35.22 10.17
CA GLY A 182 10.29 -34.54 11.45
C GLY A 182 11.55 -33.70 11.51
N ARG A 183 12.16 -33.39 10.34
CA ARG A 183 13.44 -32.63 10.20
C ARG A 183 13.23 -31.21 9.69
N GLN A 184 12.09 -30.59 9.97
CA GLN A 184 11.78 -29.22 9.54
C GLN A 184 12.81 -28.17 9.98
N ASP A 185 13.56 -28.43 11.06
CA ASP A 185 14.58 -27.53 11.58
C ASP A 185 15.79 -27.43 10.63
N GLU A 186 15.94 -28.36 9.70
CA GLU A 186 16.97 -28.31 8.66
C GLU A 186 16.59 -27.38 7.48
N PHE A 187 15.34 -26.95 7.41
CA PHE A 187 14.93 -25.87 6.54
C PHE A 187 15.38 -24.54 7.14
N THR A 188 16.57 -24.11 6.77
CA THR A 188 17.28 -23.00 7.40
C THR A 188 16.62 -21.63 7.13
N GLU A 189 17.02 -20.61 7.90
CA GLU A 189 16.65 -19.23 7.60
C GLU A 189 17.11 -18.79 6.20
N GLN A 190 18.26 -19.29 5.73
CA GLN A 190 18.72 -19.02 4.39
C GLN A 190 17.78 -19.60 3.34
N ASN A 191 17.29 -20.83 3.51
CA ASN A 191 16.29 -21.40 2.61
C ASN A 191 14.99 -20.57 2.57
N LYS A 192 14.55 -20.03 3.72
CA LYS A 192 13.41 -19.13 3.78
C LYS A 192 13.66 -17.82 3.07
N ARG A 193 14.88 -17.24 3.16
CA ARG A 193 15.27 -16.05 2.40
C ARG A 193 15.26 -16.29 0.90
N ASP A 194 15.86 -17.39 0.47
CA ASP A 194 15.93 -17.75 -0.95
C ASP A 194 14.53 -18.02 -1.51
N TRP A 195 13.68 -18.68 -0.73
CA TRP A 195 12.27 -18.87 -1.09
C TRP A 195 11.52 -17.53 -1.17
N ALA A 196 11.70 -16.64 -0.21
CA ALA A 196 11.09 -15.32 -0.24
C ALA A 196 11.56 -14.51 -1.45
N ALA A 197 12.84 -14.61 -1.83
CA ALA A 197 13.37 -13.96 -3.03
C ALA A 197 12.74 -14.54 -4.32
N ALA A 198 12.57 -15.85 -4.40
CA ALA A 198 11.87 -16.48 -5.51
C ALA A 198 10.39 -16.03 -5.62
N LEU A 199 9.69 -15.96 -4.48
CA LEU A 199 8.32 -15.46 -4.42
C LEU A 199 8.20 -13.98 -4.81
N LEU A 200 9.21 -13.17 -4.46
CA LEU A 200 9.29 -11.77 -4.90
C LEU A 200 9.44 -11.65 -6.41
N ALA A 201 10.28 -12.49 -7.01
CA ALA A 201 10.45 -12.53 -8.46
C ALA A 201 9.16 -12.94 -9.21
N GLU A 202 8.31 -13.74 -8.54
CA GLU A 202 6.97 -14.12 -9.02
C GLU A 202 5.86 -13.13 -8.65
N GLU A 203 6.21 -11.98 -8.08
CA GLU A 203 5.28 -10.96 -7.56
C GLU A 203 4.30 -11.45 -6.46
N LYS A 204 4.66 -12.54 -5.77
CA LYS A 204 3.90 -13.12 -4.64
C LYS A 204 4.28 -12.45 -3.32
N TYR A 205 4.11 -11.14 -3.26
CA TYR A 205 4.56 -10.28 -2.14
C TYR A 205 4.05 -10.68 -0.75
N ILE A 206 2.83 -11.23 -0.65
CA ILE A 206 2.22 -11.60 0.64
C ILE A 206 2.91 -12.83 1.23
N ASP A 207 3.19 -13.83 0.40
CA ASP A 207 3.81 -15.06 0.84
C ASP A 207 5.28 -14.83 1.17
N ALA A 208 6.00 -14.05 0.35
CA ALA A 208 7.35 -13.60 0.65
C ALA A 208 7.41 -12.83 1.99
N TYR A 209 6.50 -11.87 2.20
CA TYR A 209 6.42 -11.12 3.47
C TYR A 209 6.24 -12.02 4.68
N ARG A 210 5.41 -13.07 4.57
CA ARG A 210 5.15 -14.01 5.66
C ARG A 210 6.41 -14.76 6.07
N LEU A 211 7.19 -15.24 5.10
CA LEU A 211 8.47 -15.92 5.34
C LEU A 211 9.50 -14.97 5.97
N LEU A 212 9.64 -13.76 5.41
CA LEU A 212 10.59 -12.76 5.90
C LEU A 212 10.27 -12.33 7.33
N LYS A 213 8.97 -12.24 7.68
CA LYS A 213 8.52 -11.93 9.04
C LYS A 213 8.84 -13.07 10.02
N GLU A 214 8.75 -14.33 9.60
CA GLU A 214 9.11 -15.48 10.44
C GLU A 214 10.59 -15.46 10.83
N ILE A 215 11.47 -15.01 9.95
CA ILE A 215 12.92 -14.93 10.21
C ILE A 215 13.37 -13.58 10.77
N GLY A 216 12.46 -12.59 10.89
CA GLY A 216 12.77 -11.26 11.41
C GLY A 216 13.71 -10.43 10.53
N ASP A 217 13.72 -10.65 9.22
CA ASP A 217 14.59 -9.93 8.27
C ASP A 217 13.96 -8.59 7.87
N GLU A 218 14.16 -7.56 8.70
CA GLU A 218 13.57 -6.23 8.52
C GLU A 218 14.02 -5.53 7.23
N ASP A 219 15.25 -5.74 6.79
CA ASP A 219 15.76 -5.16 5.54
C ASP A 219 15.05 -5.78 4.33
N ALA A 220 14.92 -7.09 4.32
CA ALA A 220 14.20 -7.80 3.26
C ALA A 220 12.68 -7.54 3.30
N ILE A 221 12.09 -7.34 4.48
CA ILE A 221 10.69 -6.89 4.64
C ILE A 221 10.50 -5.51 4.01
N THR A 222 11.43 -4.60 4.26
CA THR A 222 11.41 -3.24 3.69
C THR A 222 11.46 -3.30 2.16
N GLU A 223 12.36 -4.12 1.60
CA GLU A 223 12.47 -4.31 0.17
C GLU A 223 11.20 -4.96 -0.45
N ASN A 224 10.62 -5.94 0.23
CA ASN A 224 9.33 -6.54 -0.17
C ASN A 224 8.21 -5.47 -0.23
N LYS A 225 8.10 -4.62 0.79
CA LYS A 225 7.13 -3.54 0.80
C LYS A 225 7.36 -2.55 -0.34
N ARG A 226 8.63 -2.20 -0.62
CA ARG A 226 9.00 -1.32 -1.74
C ARG A 226 8.62 -1.94 -3.08
N ALA A 227 8.97 -3.19 -3.31
CA ALA A 227 8.64 -3.91 -4.54
C ALA A 227 7.12 -3.99 -4.75
N ARG A 228 6.37 -4.32 -3.69
CA ARG A 228 4.90 -4.33 -3.71
C ARG A 228 4.31 -2.96 -4.00
N ALA A 229 4.84 -1.91 -3.39
CA ALA A 229 4.39 -0.54 -3.64
C ALA A 229 4.62 -0.15 -5.11
N ASN A 230 5.79 -0.45 -5.66
CA ASN A 230 6.11 -0.17 -7.07
C ASN A 230 5.16 -0.93 -8.03
N ALA A 231 4.82 -2.18 -7.73
CA ALA A 231 3.83 -2.92 -8.52
C ALA A 231 2.43 -2.27 -8.44
N LEU A 232 2.04 -1.77 -7.26
CA LEU A 232 0.78 -1.06 -7.07
C LEU A 232 0.74 0.30 -7.79
N LEU A 233 1.87 1.04 -7.82
CA LEU A 233 2.00 2.28 -8.62
C LEU A 233 1.74 2.01 -10.09
N LYS A 234 2.37 0.98 -10.66
CA LYS A 234 2.13 0.56 -12.06
C LYS A 234 0.68 0.18 -12.35
N GLN A 235 -0.06 -0.26 -11.33
CA GLN A 235 -1.49 -0.60 -11.45
C GLN A 235 -2.43 0.60 -11.20
N GLY A 236 -1.90 1.80 -10.95
CA GLY A 236 -2.69 2.99 -10.59
C GLY A 236 -3.31 2.93 -9.18
N LYS A 237 -2.86 2.01 -8.31
CA LYS A 237 -3.40 1.83 -6.95
C LYS A 237 -2.61 2.68 -5.94
N TYR A 238 -2.59 3.99 -6.17
CA TYR A 238 -1.72 4.95 -5.49
C TYR A 238 -1.85 4.98 -3.97
N ASP A 239 -3.08 5.00 -3.42
CA ASP A 239 -3.29 5.09 -1.96
C ASP A 239 -2.65 3.93 -1.21
N LYS A 240 -2.81 2.71 -1.75
CA LYS A 240 -2.20 1.50 -1.19
C LYS A 240 -0.68 1.52 -1.32
N ALA A 241 -0.16 1.96 -2.46
CA ALA A 241 1.27 2.09 -2.68
C ALA A 241 1.89 3.09 -1.71
N TYR A 242 1.28 4.28 -1.58
CA TYR A 242 1.76 5.32 -0.67
C TYR A 242 1.69 4.89 0.80
N SER A 243 0.74 4.05 1.19
CA SER A 243 0.70 3.47 2.54
C SER A 243 1.96 2.65 2.82
N PHE A 244 2.34 1.73 1.94
CA PHE A 244 3.56 0.94 2.10
C PHE A 244 4.83 1.80 2.07
N LEU A 245 4.91 2.77 1.16
CA LEU A 245 6.06 3.67 1.06
C LEU A 245 6.24 4.55 2.32
N ARG A 246 5.14 5.04 2.90
CA ARG A 246 5.20 5.77 4.19
C ARG A 246 5.69 4.89 5.33
N GLU A 247 5.23 3.63 5.39
CA GLU A 247 5.67 2.68 6.43
C GLU A 247 7.18 2.43 6.40
N ILE A 248 7.81 2.50 5.23
CA ILE A 248 9.26 2.30 5.06
C ILE A 248 10.04 3.63 4.96
N GLY A 249 9.35 4.78 5.11
CA GLY A 249 9.99 6.09 5.05
C GLY A 249 10.44 6.55 3.65
N ASP A 250 9.93 5.91 2.59
CA ASP A 250 10.33 6.18 1.19
C ASP A 250 9.51 7.35 0.61
N THR A 251 9.71 8.53 1.18
CA THR A 251 8.97 9.75 0.83
C THR A 251 9.34 10.29 -0.55
N GLU A 252 10.55 10.03 -1.02
CA GLU A 252 11.02 10.47 -2.34
C GLU A 252 10.26 9.78 -3.47
N VAL A 253 10.02 8.47 -3.38
CA VAL A 253 9.24 7.73 -4.38
C VAL A 253 7.80 8.21 -4.40
N ILE A 254 7.22 8.54 -3.24
CA ILE A 254 5.88 9.14 -3.17
C ILE A 254 5.86 10.48 -3.90
N ALA A 255 6.86 11.35 -3.63
CA ALA A 255 6.96 12.66 -4.24
C ALA A 255 7.15 12.58 -5.75
N ALA A 256 8.04 11.70 -6.22
CA ALA A 256 8.24 11.43 -7.64
C ALA A 256 6.95 10.96 -8.32
N SER A 257 6.26 9.98 -7.73
CA SER A 257 5.01 9.46 -8.28
C SER A 257 3.90 10.51 -8.35
N LYS A 258 3.77 11.36 -7.33
CA LYS A 258 2.79 12.46 -7.34
C LYS A 258 3.12 13.48 -8.42
N TYR A 259 4.40 13.80 -8.58
CA TYR A 259 4.85 14.73 -9.58
C TYR A 259 4.59 14.23 -11.01
N ASP A 260 4.95 12.97 -11.30
CA ASP A 260 4.73 12.37 -12.61
C ASP A 260 3.23 12.30 -12.94
N ARG A 261 2.38 11.95 -11.98
CA ARG A 261 0.91 12.00 -12.13
C ARG A 261 0.41 13.42 -12.41
N ALA A 262 0.94 14.40 -11.70
CA ALA A 262 0.53 15.78 -11.94
C ALA A 262 0.84 16.22 -13.38
N LEU A 263 1.95 15.76 -13.96
CA LEU A 263 2.27 16.02 -15.37
C LEU A 263 1.31 15.31 -16.33
N GLU A 264 0.88 14.10 -16.00
CA GLU A 264 -0.16 13.39 -16.76
C GLU A 264 -1.49 14.14 -16.70
N GLU A 265 -1.95 14.55 -15.51
CA GLU A 265 -3.19 15.32 -15.33
C GLU A 265 -3.13 16.69 -16.05
N ILE A 266 -1.97 17.34 -16.09
CA ILE A 266 -1.79 18.56 -16.91
C ILE A 266 -1.98 18.25 -18.39
N THR A 267 -1.48 17.12 -18.86
CA THR A 267 -1.61 16.71 -20.26
C THR A 267 -3.07 16.40 -20.62
N ASP A 268 -3.81 15.84 -19.67
CA ASP A 268 -5.23 15.50 -19.79
C ASP A 268 -6.15 16.71 -19.48
N GLU A 269 -5.57 17.87 -19.21
CA GLU A 269 -6.27 19.12 -18.87
C GLU A 269 -7.11 19.06 -17.59
N ASP A 270 -6.85 18.06 -16.70
CA ASP A 270 -7.42 18.02 -15.35
C ASP A 270 -6.56 18.85 -14.39
N TYR A 271 -6.69 20.17 -14.52
CA TYR A 271 -5.93 21.12 -13.71
C TYR A 271 -6.29 21.08 -12.21
N ILE A 272 -7.47 20.57 -11.84
CA ILE A 272 -7.87 20.41 -10.43
C ILE A 272 -7.07 19.28 -9.80
N ALA A 273 -7.01 18.13 -10.45
CA ALA A 273 -6.22 17.00 -9.99
C ALA A 273 -4.72 17.35 -9.99
N ALA A 274 -4.21 17.94 -11.06
CA ALA A 274 -2.83 18.34 -11.18
C ALA A 274 -2.39 19.30 -10.07
N TYR A 275 -3.14 20.38 -9.85
CA TYR A 275 -2.84 21.35 -8.80
C TYR A 275 -2.87 20.72 -7.40
N THR A 276 -3.84 19.86 -7.14
CA THR A 276 -3.96 19.12 -5.85
C THR A 276 -2.77 18.20 -5.60
N LEU A 277 -2.22 17.57 -6.65
CA LEU A 277 -1.05 16.70 -6.53
C LEU A 277 0.24 17.51 -6.28
N LEU A 278 0.34 18.70 -6.84
CA LEU A 278 1.50 19.59 -6.69
C LEU A 278 1.45 20.42 -5.40
N ASP A 279 0.26 20.58 -4.78
CA ASP A 279 0.13 21.41 -3.58
C ASP A 279 0.92 20.86 -2.40
N GLY A 280 1.81 21.70 -1.86
CA GLY A 280 2.73 21.32 -0.79
C GLY A 280 3.75 20.25 -1.18
N LEU A 281 3.88 19.89 -2.46
CA LEU A 281 4.87 18.93 -2.94
C LEU A 281 6.25 19.58 -3.06
N VAL A 282 7.22 19.07 -2.28
CA VAL A 282 8.62 19.50 -2.35
C VAL A 282 9.40 18.48 -3.20
N TYR A 283 9.38 18.67 -4.52
CA TYR A 283 10.06 17.78 -5.46
C TYR A 283 10.30 18.49 -6.78
N ARG A 284 11.55 18.52 -7.27
CA ARG A 284 11.96 19.18 -8.52
C ARG A 284 11.40 20.62 -8.60
N ASP A 285 10.76 20.97 -9.72
CA ASP A 285 10.12 22.27 -10.02
C ASP A 285 8.60 22.28 -9.71
N SER A 286 8.15 21.44 -8.75
CA SER A 286 6.71 21.28 -8.44
C SER A 286 6.01 22.60 -8.10
N GLU A 287 6.70 23.49 -7.37
CA GLU A 287 6.17 24.80 -7.00
C GLU A 287 6.01 25.69 -8.25
N GLU A 288 7.06 25.78 -9.10
CA GLU A 288 7.01 26.53 -10.34
C GLU A 288 5.91 26.01 -11.28
N LYS A 289 5.82 24.67 -11.35
CA LYS A 289 4.80 24.00 -12.16
C LYS A 289 3.40 24.31 -11.64
N ARG A 290 3.18 24.23 -10.32
CA ARG A 290 1.92 24.58 -9.68
C ARG A 290 1.49 26.01 -9.99
N GLU A 291 2.42 26.98 -9.82
CA GLU A 291 2.12 28.38 -10.12
C GLU A 291 1.83 28.60 -11.61
N SER A 292 2.49 27.87 -12.50
CA SER A 292 2.27 28.00 -13.96
C SER A 292 0.87 27.56 -14.41
N ILE A 293 0.26 26.58 -13.72
CA ILE A 293 -1.10 26.06 -14.04
C ILE A 293 -2.21 26.71 -13.21
N LYS A 294 -1.87 27.62 -12.30
CA LYS A 294 -2.81 28.24 -11.38
C LYS A 294 -3.98 28.95 -12.09
N PRO A 295 -3.77 29.68 -13.22
CA PRO A 295 -4.89 30.26 -13.94
C PRO A 295 -5.88 29.20 -14.46
N GLN A 296 -5.40 28.14 -15.06
CA GLN A 296 -6.24 27.04 -15.56
C GLN A 296 -6.97 26.30 -14.42
N TYR A 297 -6.30 26.13 -13.30
CA TYR A 297 -6.91 25.59 -12.08
C TYR A 297 -8.08 26.47 -11.60
N HIS A 298 -7.90 27.80 -11.53
CA HIS A 298 -8.97 28.72 -11.15
C HIS A 298 -10.15 28.66 -12.12
N GLU A 299 -9.89 28.62 -13.42
CA GLU A 299 -10.90 28.47 -14.46
C GLU A 299 -11.65 27.14 -14.34
N ALA A 300 -10.93 26.05 -14.11
CA ALA A 300 -11.53 24.72 -13.89
C ALA A 300 -12.42 24.68 -12.64
N LEU A 301 -12.01 25.34 -11.54
CA LEU A 301 -12.84 25.47 -10.34
C LEU A 301 -14.13 26.24 -10.61
N LEU A 302 -14.07 27.30 -11.38
CA LEU A 302 -15.26 28.07 -11.75
C LEU A 302 -16.22 27.23 -12.60
N LYS A 303 -15.73 26.57 -13.64
CA LYS A 303 -16.55 25.72 -14.53
C LYS A 303 -17.24 24.56 -13.78
N ASN A 304 -16.56 23.98 -12.79
CA ASN A 304 -17.05 22.85 -11.99
C ASN A 304 -17.66 23.28 -10.66
N ALA A 305 -17.97 24.58 -10.48
CA ALA A 305 -18.45 25.11 -9.22
C ALA A 305 -19.85 24.57 -8.86
N ASP A 306 -20.02 24.12 -7.62
CA ASP A 306 -21.29 23.76 -7.01
C ASP A 306 -21.50 24.52 -5.71
N VAL A 307 -22.74 24.53 -5.19
CA VAL A 307 -23.06 25.23 -3.93
C VAL A 307 -22.18 24.71 -2.79
N GLY A 308 -21.56 25.61 -2.06
CA GLY A 308 -20.62 25.35 -0.97
C GLY A 308 -19.17 25.14 -1.42
N SER A 309 -18.89 25.01 -2.75
CA SER A 309 -17.53 24.95 -3.24
C SER A 309 -16.81 26.30 -3.16
N LYS A 310 -15.49 26.26 -3.24
CA LYS A 310 -14.62 27.42 -3.25
C LYS A 310 -14.14 27.67 -4.66
N VAL A 311 -14.15 28.94 -5.05
CA VAL A 311 -13.64 29.39 -6.35
C VAL A 311 -12.75 30.61 -6.14
N PHE A 312 -11.86 30.86 -7.10
CA PHE A 312 -10.98 32.04 -7.11
C PHE A 312 -11.37 32.94 -8.27
N PHE A 313 -11.56 34.23 -7.99
CA PHE A 313 -11.94 35.19 -9.01
C PHE A 313 -11.60 36.61 -8.57
N GLY A 314 -10.85 37.34 -9.37
CA GLY A 314 -10.33 38.66 -9.05
C GLY A 314 -9.20 38.66 -8.03
N LYS A 315 -8.60 39.81 -7.81
CA LYS A 315 -7.47 40.02 -6.89
C LYS A 315 -7.65 41.26 -6.05
N TYR A 316 -7.33 41.14 -4.78
CA TYR A 316 -7.38 42.23 -3.81
C TYR A 316 -6.22 42.16 -2.84
N GLU A 317 -5.78 43.27 -2.28
CA GLU A 317 -4.78 43.30 -1.22
C GLU A 317 -5.32 42.64 0.02
N GLN A 318 -4.70 41.57 0.45
CA GLN A 318 -5.20 40.76 1.59
C GLN A 318 -4.17 40.54 2.68
N ASP A 319 -2.89 40.41 2.38
CA ASP A 319 -1.84 40.08 3.34
C ASP A 319 -1.19 41.32 4.01
N ASN A 320 -1.55 42.52 3.57
CA ASN A 320 -1.03 43.80 4.01
C ASN A 320 0.44 44.06 3.59
N ASP A 321 0.90 43.40 2.52
CA ASP A 321 2.19 43.64 1.87
C ASP A 321 2.02 44.08 0.42
N THR A 322 1.88 45.36 0.21
CA THR A 322 1.69 45.93 -1.14
C THR A 322 2.89 45.75 -2.07
N SER A 323 4.02 45.22 -1.57
CA SER A 323 5.23 44.99 -2.37
C SER A 323 5.17 43.72 -3.21
N ASN A 324 4.36 42.74 -2.82
CA ASN A 324 4.22 41.42 -3.48
C ASN A 324 3.03 41.34 -4.45
N GLY A 325 2.17 42.37 -4.44
CA GLY A 325 1.00 42.48 -5.33
C GLY A 325 -0.30 42.18 -4.61
N LYS A 326 -1.34 41.82 -5.34
CA LYS A 326 -2.66 41.49 -4.83
C LYS A 326 -2.87 39.98 -4.86
N GLU A 327 -3.45 39.43 -3.83
CA GLU A 327 -3.78 38.02 -3.71
C GLU A 327 -5.11 37.71 -4.42
N ASP A 328 -5.22 36.44 -4.87
CA ASP A 328 -6.46 35.91 -5.44
C ASP A 328 -7.56 35.89 -4.38
N ILE A 329 -8.74 36.42 -4.75
CA ILE A 329 -9.88 36.42 -3.83
C ILE A 329 -10.54 35.03 -3.82
N GLU A 330 -10.61 34.39 -2.66
CA GLU A 330 -11.35 33.15 -2.43
C GLU A 330 -12.83 33.46 -2.18
N TRP A 331 -13.71 32.83 -2.93
CA TRP A 331 -15.16 32.96 -2.83
C TRP A 331 -15.80 31.64 -2.43
N ILE A 332 -16.93 31.70 -1.75
CA ILE A 332 -17.81 30.57 -1.43
C ILE A 332 -19.04 30.67 -2.34
N VAL A 333 -19.38 29.60 -3.03
CA VAL A 333 -20.58 29.53 -3.88
C VAL A 333 -21.82 29.37 -3.01
N LEU A 334 -22.72 30.33 -3.06
CA LEU A 334 -23.98 30.35 -2.29
C LEU A 334 -25.15 29.74 -3.06
N ALA A 335 -25.20 29.99 -4.37
CA ALA A 335 -26.25 29.47 -5.25
C ALA A 335 -25.69 29.22 -6.65
N LYS A 336 -26.34 28.34 -7.40
CA LYS A 336 -26.05 28.06 -8.80
C LYS A 336 -27.36 28.10 -9.58
N GLU A 337 -27.38 28.86 -10.62
CA GLU A 337 -28.47 28.93 -11.58
C GLU A 337 -27.93 28.62 -12.98
N ASP A 338 -28.80 28.54 -13.99
CA ASP A 338 -28.39 28.27 -15.35
C ASP A 338 -27.36 29.31 -15.83
N GLY A 339 -26.15 28.86 -16.10
CA GLY A 339 -25.06 29.68 -16.63
C GLY A 339 -24.40 30.66 -15.65
N ARG A 340 -24.76 30.65 -14.33
CA ARG A 340 -24.13 31.54 -13.33
C ARG A 340 -24.11 31.01 -11.93
N ILE A 341 -23.18 31.52 -11.12
CA ILE A 341 -23.06 31.22 -9.69
C ILE A 341 -23.13 32.50 -8.85
N LEU A 342 -23.81 32.44 -7.73
CA LEU A 342 -23.77 33.48 -6.70
C LEU A 342 -22.64 33.18 -5.73
N VAL A 343 -21.75 34.13 -5.52
CA VAL A 343 -20.60 33.97 -4.64
C VAL A 343 -20.54 35.05 -3.58
N ILE A 344 -19.99 34.69 -2.41
CA ILE A 344 -19.62 35.63 -1.33
C ILE A 344 -18.15 35.46 -1.00
N SER A 345 -17.43 36.55 -0.74
CA SER A 345 -16.03 36.42 -0.31
C SER A 345 -15.89 35.58 0.96
N LYS A 346 -14.88 34.72 1.01
CA LYS A 346 -14.59 33.89 2.19
C LYS A 346 -14.25 34.74 3.42
N PHE A 347 -13.44 35.78 3.20
CA PHE A 347 -13.00 36.74 4.20
C PHE A 347 -13.63 38.09 3.98
N GLY A 348 -13.68 38.93 5.03
CA GLY A 348 -13.95 40.37 4.90
C GLY A 348 -12.76 41.07 4.27
N LEU A 349 -12.96 41.66 3.12
CA LEU A 349 -11.86 42.16 2.29
C LEU A 349 -11.42 43.59 2.64
N ASP A 350 -12.30 44.36 3.27
CA ASP A 350 -12.04 45.77 3.56
C ASP A 350 -12.88 46.22 4.77
N TYR A 351 -12.53 47.35 5.37
CA TYR A 351 -13.31 48.07 6.35
C TYR A 351 -13.77 49.39 5.77
N GLN A 352 -15.03 49.47 5.40
CA GLN A 352 -15.68 50.70 4.91
C GLN A 352 -16.93 50.98 5.75
N PRO A 353 -17.22 52.21 6.08
CA PRO A 353 -18.53 52.52 6.72
C PRO A 353 -19.65 52.27 5.71
N PHE A 354 -20.80 51.81 6.17
CA PHE A 354 -21.98 51.63 5.34
C PHE A 354 -22.36 52.94 4.65
N ASN A 355 -22.26 54.08 5.38
CA ASN A 355 -22.36 55.42 4.86
C ASN A 355 -21.39 56.38 5.55
N THR A 356 -20.71 57.23 4.81
CA THR A 356 -19.70 58.14 5.38
C THR A 356 -20.31 59.23 6.33
N LYS A 357 -21.60 59.43 6.28
CA LYS A 357 -22.31 60.37 7.17
C LYS A 357 -23.41 59.66 7.93
N ARG A 358 -23.61 60.02 9.18
CA ARG A 358 -24.70 59.50 9.99
C ARG A 358 -25.99 60.22 9.63
N VAL A 359 -26.73 59.65 8.73
CA VAL A 359 -28.03 60.12 8.20
C VAL A 359 -28.94 58.95 7.94
N ASP A 360 -30.23 59.23 7.83
CA ASP A 360 -31.19 58.20 7.39
C ASP A 360 -30.79 57.77 5.96
N VAL A 361 -30.38 56.51 5.82
CA VAL A 361 -29.87 55.99 4.53
C VAL A 361 -30.24 54.51 4.40
N THR A 362 -30.41 54.09 3.17
CA THR A 362 -30.69 52.74 2.76
C THR A 362 -29.70 52.27 1.72
N TRP A 363 -29.77 50.99 1.31
CA TRP A 363 -28.84 50.43 0.34
C TRP A 363 -28.73 51.27 -0.96
N ASP A 364 -29.87 51.72 -1.51
CA ASP A 364 -29.94 52.47 -2.77
C ASP A 364 -29.13 53.79 -2.74
N THR A 365 -28.94 54.42 -1.58
CA THR A 365 -28.29 55.74 -1.45
C THR A 365 -26.96 55.72 -0.70
N CYS A 366 -26.59 54.59 -0.04
CA CYS A 366 -25.40 54.53 0.78
C CYS A 366 -24.09 54.67 0.01
N THR A 367 -23.05 55.10 0.72
CA THR A 367 -21.71 55.27 0.07
C THR A 367 -21.04 53.94 -0.16
N LEU A 368 -21.32 52.89 0.66
CA LEU A 368 -20.74 51.56 0.49
C LEU A 368 -21.15 50.91 -0.85
N ARG A 369 -22.45 50.99 -1.21
CA ARG A 369 -22.91 50.49 -2.53
C ARG A 369 -22.17 51.16 -3.66
N ARG A 370 -21.97 52.47 -3.61
CA ARG A 370 -21.22 53.23 -4.63
C ARG A 370 -19.75 52.80 -4.65
N TRP A 371 -19.16 52.57 -3.50
CA TRP A 371 -17.77 52.08 -3.40
C TRP A 371 -17.62 50.67 -4.01
N LEU A 372 -18.53 49.74 -3.67
CA LEU A 372 -18.54 48.38 -4.22
C LEU A 372 -18.66 48.37 -5.75
N ASN A 373 -19.59 49.15 -6.32
CA ASN A 373 -19.84 49.21 -7.77
C ASN A 373 -18.96 50.18 -8.50
N GLY A 374 -18.08 50.90 -7.82
CA GLY A 374 -17.14 51.87 -8.36
C GLY A 374 -15.68 51.49 -8.08
N THR A 375 -15.19 51.84 -6.90
CA THR A 375 -13.78 51.62 -6.52
C THR A 375 -13.42 50.16 -6.42
N PHE A 376 -14.18 49.37 -5.64
CA PHE A 376 -13.88 47.95 -5.40
C PHE A 376 -13.85 47.14 -6.72
N ILE A 377 -14.90 47.22 -7.53
CA ILE A 377 -14.98 46.42 -8.75
C ILE A 377 -13.85 46.77 -9.75
N ASN A 378 -13.43 48.05 -9.78
CA ASN A 378 -12.33 48.48 -10.64
C ASN A 378 -10.95 48.16 -10.08
N THR A 379 -10.84 47.96 -8.77
CA THR A 379 -9.58 47.59 -8.12
C THR A 379 -9.38 46.08 -8.11
N ALA A 380 -10.47 45.30 -7.94
CA ALA A 380 -10.42 43.84 -7.69
C ALA A 380 -10.45 43.03 -9.02
N PHE A 381 -11.03 43.56 -10.10
CA PHE A 381 -11.30 42.78 -11.30
C PHE A 381 -10.71 43.38 -12.56
N SER A 382 -10.14 42.54 -13.41
CA SER A 382 -9.71 42.87 -14.77
C SER A 382 -10.90 43.25 -15.66
N SER A 383 -10.62 43.76 -16.87
CA SER A 383 -11.68 44.08 -17.82
C SER A 383 -12.45 42.85 -18.30
N GLU A 384 -11.77 41.71 -18.39
CA GLU A 384 -12.34 40.41 -18.75
C GLU A 384 -13.26 39.92 -17.65
N GLU A 385 -12.77 39.89 -16.42
CA GLU A 385 -13.55 39.44 -15.25
C GLU A 385 -14.79 40.31 -15.01
N LYS A 386 -14.68 41.62 -15.23
CA LYS A 386 -15.84 42.54 -15.12
C LYS A 386 -16.96 42.23 -16.13
N ARG A 387 -16.66 41.65 -17.30
CA ARG A 387 -17.69 41.21 -18.25
C ARG A 387 -18.45 39.97 -17.72
N MET A 388 -17.79 39.12 -16.96
CA MET A 388 -18.41 37.97 -16.33
C MET A 388 -19.28 38.33 -15.11
N ILE A 389 -19.21 39.55 -14.57
CA ILE A 389 -20.03 40.02 -13.47
C ILE A 389 -21.26 40.77 -14.04
N PRO A 390 -22.42 40.12 -14.16
CA PRO A 390 -23.61 40.76 -14.72
C PRO A 390 -24.15 41.86 -13.80
N ILE A 391 -24.81 42.84 -14.36
CA ILE A 391 -25.66 43.75 -13.61
C ILE A 391 -26.95 42.99 -13.27
N VAL A 392 -27.33 43.00 -12.02
CA VAL A 392 -28.54 42.32 -11.52
C VAL A 392 -29.41 43.29 -10.74
N THR A 393 -30.72 43.10 -10.85
CA THR A 393 -31.67 43.85 -10.04
C THR A 393 -31.72 43.25 -8.63
N ILE A 394 -31.37 44.06 -7.66
CA ILE A 394 -31.38 43.71 -6.23
C ILE A 394 -32.54 44.41 -5.55
N GLU A 395 -33.45 43.65 -4.94
CA GLU A 395 -34.54 44.22 -4.13
C GLU A 395 -34.11 44.31 -2.69
N THR A 396 -34.25 45.51 -2.08
CA THR A 396 -33.98 45.74 -0.67
C THR A 396 -35.19 46.34 -0.03
N TYR A 397 -35.59 45.74 1.10
CA TYR A 397 -36.71 46.25 1.90
C TYR A 397 -36.32 47.56 2.59
N LYS A 398 -37.14 48.57 2.43
CA LYS A 398 -36.91 49.92 2.89
C LYS A 398 -38.03 50.33 3.86
N HIS A 399 -37.64 50.79 5.06
CA HIS A 399 -38.53 51.48 5.99
C HIS A 399 -38.40 52.98 5.82
N THR A 400 -39.49 53.71 5.79
CA THR A 400 -39.46 55.20 5.80
C THR A 400 -40.44 55.73 6.78
N ARG A 401 -40.08 56.89 7.36
CA ARG A 401 -40.96 57.61 8.32
C ARG A 401 -42.26 58.13 7.70
N GLN A 402 -42.27 58.37 6.40
CA GLN A 402 -43.37 59.05 5.68
C GLN A 402 -44.24 58.13 4.85
N ASN A 403 -43.65 57.14 4.17
CA ASN A 403 -44.30 56.36 3.10
C ASN A 403 -44.52 54.87 3.44
N GLY A 404 -44.27 54.45 4.69
CA GLY A 404 -44.37 53.04 5.05
C GLY A 404 -43.19 52.18 4.49
N ASN A 405 -43.47 50.91 4.33
CA ASN A 405 -42.47 49.93 3.90
C ASN A 405 -42.64 49.60 2.42
N PHE A 406 -41.57 49.59 1.65
CA PHE A 406 -41.59 49.21 0.26
C PHE A 406 -40.26 48.61 -0.17
N PHE A 407 -40.26 47.85 -1.29
CA PHE A 407 -39.04 47.35 -1.92
C PHE A 407 -38.47 48.46 -2.80
N CYS A 408 -37.15 48.65 -2.75
CA CYS A 408 -36.43 49.57 -3.56
C CYS A 408 -35.45 48.77 -4.43
N PRO A 409 -35.72 48.58 -5.74
CA PRO A 409 -34.80 47.90 -6.65
C PRO A 409 -33.56 48.75 -6.92
N THR A 410 -32.42 48.13 -7.00
CA THR A 410 -31.14 48.70 -7.48
C THR A 410 -30.49 47.83 -8.51
N GLU A 411 -29.80 48.42 -9.43
CA GLU A 411 -28.97 47.74 -10.44
C GLU A 411 -27.54 47.66 -9.93
N ASP A 412 -27.07 46.45 -9.56
CA ASP A 412 -25.77 46.26 -8.94
C ASP A 412 -25.00 45.11 -9.61
N ARG A 413 -23.67 45.20 -9.67
CA ARG A 413 -22.78 44.10 -9.97
C ARG A 413 -22.30 43.42 -8.68
N VAL A 414 -21.99 44.24 -7.68
CA VAL A 414 -21.51 43.78 -6.39
C VAL A 414 -22.41 44.36 -5.30
N PHE A 415 -22.85 43.49 -4.40
CA PHE A 415 -23.82 43.86 -3.33
C PHE A 415 -23.50 43.14 -2.02
N LEU A 416 -24.33 43.31 -1.03
CA LEU A 416 -24.29 42.61 0.26
C LEU A 416 -25.55 41.75 0.42
N LEU A 417 -25.53 40.75 1.30
CA LEU A 417 -26.73 39.97 1.62
C LEU A 417 -27.70 40.79 2.48
N THR A 418 -28.99 40.46 2.39
CA THR A 418 -29.98 40.79 3.40
C THR A 418 -29.90 39.86 4.59
N ILE A 419 -30.61 40.12 5.67
CA ILE A 419 -30.77 39.21 6.80
C ILE A 419 -31.36 37.86 6.33
N ASP A 420 -32.39 37.91 5.50
CA ASP A 420 -33.09 36.70 5.05
C ASP A 420 -32.20 35.83 4.13
N GLU A 421 -31.48 36.45 3.21
CA GLU A 421 -30.48 35.76 2.40
C GLU A 421 -29.33 35.17 3.25
N ALA A 422 -28.87 35.92 4.28
CA ALA A 422 -27.84 35.39 5.18
C ALA A 422 -28.31 34.20 6.01
N LYS A 423 -29.61 34.09 6.30
CA LYS A 423 -30.23 32.93 6.94
C LYS A 423 -30.36 31.78 5.97
N GLU A 424 -30.76 32.07 4.73
CA GLU A 424 -31.00 31.07 3.69
C GLU A 424 -29.70 30.38 3.29
N TYR A 425 -28.65 31.17 3.01
CA TYR A 425 -27.40 30.62 2.49
C TYR A 425 -26.48 30.04 3.55
N PHE A 426 -26.65 30.39 4.82
CA PHE A 426 -25.81 29.89 5.90
C PHE A 426 -26.61 29.10 6.91
N PRO A 427 -26.39 27.78 7.05
CA PRO A 427 -27.22 26.91 7.89
C PRO A 427 -27.04 27.13 9.38
N SER A 428 -25.98 27.81 9.82
CA SER A 428 -25.71 28.07 11.25
C SER A 428 -24.91 29.36 11.47
N ASP A 429 -24.94 29.86 12.68
CA ASP A 429 -24.17 31.04 13.10
C ASP A 429 -22.67 30.81 12.89
N SER A 430 -22.15 29.63 13.27
CA SER A 430 -20.72 29.31 13.12
C SER A 430 -20.22 29.36 11.69
N VAL A 431 -21.08 28.98 10.73
CA VAL A 431 -20.72 29.06 9.27
C VAL A 431 -20.84 30.49 8.75
N ARG A 432 -21.65 31.31 9.39
CA ARG A 432 -21.87 32.71 9.04
C ARG A 432 -20.77 33.64 9.59
N ALA A 433 -20.12 33.25 10.71
CA ALA A 433 -19.02 34.02 11.29
C ALA A 433 -17.89 34.22 10.25
N CYS A 434 -17.27 35.38 10.26
CA CYS A 434 -16.28 35.77 9.24
C CYS A 434 -15.10 36.50 9.85
N MET A 435 -13.91 36.14 9.41
CA MET A 435 -12.67 36.88 9.73
C MET A 435 -12.35 37.90 8.66
N PRO A 436 -11.76 39.04 9.00
CA PRO A 436 -11.15 39.94 8.04
C PRO A 436 -9.86 39.35 7.46
N THR A 437 -9.46 39.82 6.29
CA THR A 437 -8.08 39.63 5.80
C THR A 437 -7.09 40.38 6.70
N PRO A 438 -5.79 40.02 6.72
CA PRO A 438 -4.76 40.78 7.44
C PRO A 438 -4.73 42.27 7.05
N ALA A 439 -4.86 42.60 5.77
CA ALA A 439 -4.95 43.98 5.29
C ALA A 439 -6.15 44.70 5.88
N ALA A 440 -7.34 44.10 5.83
CA ALA A 440 -8.54 44.65 6.44
C ALA A 440 -8.37 44.79 7.96
N ALA A 441 -7.85 43.77 8.65
CA ALA A 441 -7.64 43.78 10.11
C ALA A 441 -6.68 44.89 10.54
N SER A 442 -5.74 45.32 9.71
CA SER A 442 -4.77 46.39 10.01
C SER A 442 -5.42 47.76 10.26
N VAL A 443 -6.60 48.00 9.68
CA VAL A 443 -7.36 49.23 9.79
C VAL A 443 -8.60 49.09 10.71
N ALA A 444 -8.79 47.90 11.28
CA ALA A 444 -9.91 47.61 12.18
C ALA A 444 -9.83 48.40 13.50
N TYR A 445 -10.98 48.84 14.01
CA TYR A 445 -11.04 49.26 15.41
C TYR A 445 -10.91 48.02 16.31
N SER A 446 -9.97 48.04 17.26
CA SER A 446 -9.63 46.84 18.06
C SER A 446 -10.83 46.19 18.79
N ALA A 447 -11.85 46.96 19.14
CA ALA A 447 -13.08 46.47 19.76
C ALA A 447 -14.07 45.85 18.74
N SER A 448 -13.83 45.94 17.46
CA SER A 448 -14.65 45.33 16.39
C SER A 448 -14.33 43.89 16.15
N LEU A 449 -13.17 43.44 16.66
CA LEU A 449 -12.69 42.05 16.54
C LEU A 449 -12.99 41.28 17.83
N ARG A 450 -13.50 40.08 17.69
CA ARG A 450 -13.59 39.10 18.75
C ARG A 450 -12.22 38.50 19.04
N ASN A 451 -12.02 37.92 20.23
CA ASN A 451 -10.74 37.32 20.64
C ASN A 451 -10.25 36.18 19.71
N ASP A 452 -11.16 35.57 18.96
CA ASP A 452 -10.85 34.52 17.97
C ASP A 452 -10.62 35.06 16.55
N GLY A 453 -10.60 36.39 16.39
CA GLY A 453 -10.34 37.08 15.13
C GLY A 453 -11.56 37.33 14.23
N HIS A 454 -12.74 36.85 14.60
CA HIS A 454 -13.96 37.15 13.85
C HIS A 454 -14.41 38.59 14.04
N ALA A 455 -15.10 39.14 13.03
CA ALA A 455 -15.53 40.53 12.98
C ALA A 455 -17.01 40.67 12.59
N TYR A 456 -17.57 41.82 12.90
CA TYR A 456 -18.89 42.22 12.36
C TYR A 456 -18.80 42.41 10.86
N TRP A 457 -19.80 41.95 10.09
CA TRP A 457 -19.87 42.23 8.68
C TRP A 457 -21.25 42.80 8.28
N TRP A 458 -21.20 43.75 7.31
CA TRP A 458 -22.35 44.49 6.88
C TRP A 458 -23.35 43.64 6.12
N LEU A 459 -24.65 43.85 6.42
CA LEU A 459 -25.78 43.43 5.60
C LEU A 459 -26.36 44.66 4.88
N ARG A 460 -27.10 44.48 3.79
CA ARG A 460 -27.80 45.59 3.14
C ARG A 460 -29.15 45.93 3.77
N SER A 461 -29.63 45.16 4.72
CA SER A 461 -30.89 45.39 5.46
C SER A 461 -30.76 46.60 6.38
N GLN A 462 -31.68 47.56 6.24
CA GLN A 462 -31.80 48.71 7.14
C GLN A 462 -32.12 48.26 8.56
N GLY A 463 -31.69 49.00 9.57
CA GLY A 463 -32.05 48.73 10.95
C GLY A 463 -33.54 48.91 11.21
N TYR A 464 -34.10 48.11 12.13
CA TYR A 464 -35.53 48.08 12.43
C TYR A 464 -36.00 49.29 13.25
N ARG A 465 -35.15 49.82 14.12
CA ARG A 465 -35.54 50.85 15.07
C ARG A 465 -35.14 52.25 14.65
N ARG A 466 -34.08 52.33 13.84
CA ARG A 466 -33.48 53.61 13.47
C ARG A 466 -33.13 53.58 12.00
N TYR A 467 -33.40 54.66 11.34
CA TYR A 467 -33.12 54.82 9.90
C TYR A 467 -31.66 55.17 9.60
N ASP A 468 -30.88 55.54 10.65
CA ASP A 468 -29.45 55.84 10.60
C ASP A 468 -28.59 54.64 11.07
N THR A 469 -29.22 53.43 11.13
CA THR A 469 -28.57 52.14 11.45
C THR A 469 -28.80 51.09 10.37
N VAL A 470 -27.96 50.10 10.33
CA VAL A 470 -27.99 49.00 9.39
C VAL A 470 -27.74 47.68 10.14
N CYS A 471 -28.31 46.59 9.64
CA CYS A 471 -28.09 45.27 10.19
C CYS A 471 -26.70 44.75 9.88
N VAL A 472 -26.13 43.98 10.79
CA VAL A 472 -24.84 43.30 10.64
C VAL A 472 -24.97 41.84 11.06
N VAL A 473 -24.00 41.02 10.71
CA VAL A 473 -23.75 39.73 11.33
C VAL A 473 -22.70 39.95 12.41
N ASP A 474 -22.97 39.48 13.62
CA ASP A 474 -22.06 39.56 14.77
C ASP A 474 -20.84 38.67 14.60
N PRO A 475 -19.73 38.87 15.31
CA PRO A 475 -18.54 38.06 15.23
C PRO A 475 -18.73 36.58 15.54
N ASP A 476 -19.77 36.19 16.29
CA ASP A 476 -20.14 34.80 16.54
C ASP A 476 -21.05 34.23 15.44
N GLY A 477 -21.35 35.02 14.40
CA GLY A 477 -22.21 34.66 13.29
C GLY A 477 -23.70 34.85 13.54
N SER A 478 -24.11 35.28 14.74
CA SER A 478 -25.51 35.57 15.01
C SER A 478 -26.00 36.77 14.19
N LEU A 479 -27.26 36.69 13.80
CA LEU A 479 -27.93 37.79 13.10
C LEU A 479 -28.52 38.79 14.07
N CYS A 480 -28.31 40.04 13.79
CA CYS A 480 -28.85 41.10 14.59
C CYS A 480 -30.36 41.23 14.42
N PHE A 481 -31.10 41.04 15.53
CA PHE A 481 -32.54 41.26 15.61
C PHE A 481 -32.90 42.16 16.76
N GLY A 482 -33.70 43.19 16.48
CA GLY A 482 -34.32 44.01 17.48
C GLY A 482 -33.34 44.92 18.27
N ASP A 483 -33.23 44.71 19.57
CA ASP A 483 -32.44 45.57 20.49
C ASP A 483 -30.93 45.35 20.43
N ARG A 484 -30.48 44.31 19.76
CA ARG A 484 -29.06 43.93 19.67
C ARG A 484 -28.63 43.82 18.22
N GLY A 485 -27.58 44.57 17.87
CA GLY A 485 -26.81 44.32 16.66
C GLY A 485 -27.17 45.19 15.45
N GLU A 486 -27.85 46.31 15.62
CA GLU A 486 -27.86 47.35 14.63
C GLU A 486 -26.64 48.27 14.83
N MET A 487 -25.93 48.52 13.78
CA MET A 487 -24.74 49.37 13.80
C MET A 487 -25.02 50.70 13.13
N TRP A 488 -24.44 51.80 13.67
CA TRP A 488 -24.51 53.08 13.03
C TRP A 488 -23.93 53.06 11.61
N VAL A 489 -24.62 53.58 10.63
CA VAL A 489 -24.20 53.57 9.23
C VAL A 489 -22.82 54.19 8.97
N ASN A 490 -22.36 55.06 9.90
CA ASN A 490 -21.06 55.72 9.77
C ASN A 490 -19.98 55.15 10.71
N SER A 491 -20.15 53.93 11.18
CA SER A 491 -19.18 53.27 12.06
C SER A 491 -17.93 52.86 11.24
N GLU A 492 -16.88 53.68 11.28
CA GLU A 492 -15.60 53.43 10.67
C GLU A 492 -14.83 52.36 11.47
N GLY A 493 -14.21 51.37 10.75
CA GLY A 493 -13.39 50.30 11.35
C GLY A 493 -14.19 49.26 12.16
N TRP A 494 -15.52 49.24 12.10
CA TRP A 494 -16.36 48.30 12.85
C TRP A 494 -16.89 47.15 12.01
N GLY A 495 -17.41 47.38 10.83
CA GLY A 495 -18.00 46.36 9.99
C GLY A 495 -17.13 46.05 8.79
N ILE A 496 -16.74 44.80 8.61
CA ILE A 496 -16.03 44.36 7.40
C ILE A 496 -16.97 44.29 6.23
N VAL A 497 -16.40 44.53 5.05
CA VAL A 497 -17.11 44.38 3.77
C VAL A 497 -16.89 42.95 3.27
N ARG A 498 -17.97 42.22 3.12
CA ARG A 498 -18.02 40.87 2.58
C ARG A 498 -18.83 40.89 1.29
N PRO A 499 -18.19 41.17 0.13
CA PRO A 499 -18.90 41.34 -1.14
C PRO A 499 -19.61 40.08 -1.60
N VAL A 500 -20.72 40.26 -2.29
CA VAL A 500 -21.52 39.23 -2.97
C VAL A 500 -21.70 39.65 -4.41
N MET A 501 -21.63 38.70 -5.35
CA MET A 501 -21.87 38.95 -6.76
C MET A 501 -22.28 37.68 -7.51
N TRP A 502 -22.93 37.86 -8.64
CA TRP A 502 -23.09 36.80 -9.62
C TRP A 502 -21.89 36.74 -10.55
N ILE A 503 -21.44 35.57 -10.89
CA ILE A 503 -20.43 35.31 -11.92
C ILE A 503 -21.10 34.50 -13.03
N SER A 504 -21.09 35.00 -14.26
CA SER A 504 -21.51 34.26 -15.45
C SER A 504 -20.46 33.22 -15.81
N LEU A 505 -20.89 31.98 -16.04
CA LEU A 505 -20.06 30.87 -16.50
C LEU A 505 -20.14 30.69 -18.03
N GLU A 506 -21.00 31.46 -18.71
CA GLU A 506 -21.13 31.51 -20.17
C GLU A 506 -20.23 32.63 -20.73
N GLU A 507 -19.54 32.35 -21.86
CA GLU A 507 -18.71 33.30 -22.58
C GLU A 507 -19.55 34.39 -23.25
#